data_2f5ccf9ba8e0025dae2e83c1526d20ae
#
_entry.id   2f5ccf9ba8e0025dae2e83c1526d20ae
#
_cell.length_a   1.000
_cell.length_b   1.000
_cell.length_c   1.000
_cell.angle_alpha   90.00
_cell.angle_beta   90.00
_cell.angle_gamma   90.00
#
_symmetry.space_group_name_H-M   'P 1'
#
loop_
_entity.id
_entity.type
_entity.pdbx_description
1 polymer ?
#
loop_
_entity_poly.entity_id
_entity_poly.type
_entity_poly.pdbx_seq_one_letter_code
_entity_poly.pdbx_strand_id
1 'polypeptide(L)'
;DLLLVPRRIKEEVEAILDAVKNGELTEAEIEAKCRKVLTYKYALGLSKKPFVRLSGLGNRINTAHTRDLIRRLNQEAITVLRNKNNVLPLDADTREVAVLNVGDAKEVQPFLKELSGYINSVGTKGSPTVFQLKKDLQPAARKLLRDSLSQYKRILVCVTEHRLAPYQPFFAEFTHDVP
;
A
#
# COMPACT_ATOMS: atom_id res chain seq x y z
N ASP A 1 -7.58 20.99 -17.16
CA ASP A 1 -7.76 20.38 -18.47
C ASP A 1 -8.82 19.27 -18.47
N LEU A 2 -8.89 18.47 -17.41
CA LEU A 2 -9.84 17.36 -17.24
C LEU A 2 -10.37 17.33 -15.80
N LEU A 3 -11.67 17.09 -15.62
CA LEU A 3 -12.25 16.80 -14.32
C LEU A 3 -12.04 15.31 -14.01
N LEU A 4 -11.44 15.02 -12.86
CA LEU A 4 -11.18 13.66 -12.43
C LEU A 4 -12.28 13.19 -11.49
N VAL A 5 -12.95 12.09 -11.87
CA VAL A 5 -14.00 11.42 -11.07
C VAL A 5 -15.10 12.40 -10.61
N PRO A 6 -15.78 13.10 -11.52
CA PRO A 6 -16.90 13.95 -11.15
C PRO A 6 -18.02 13.13 -10.51
N ARG A 7 -18.61 13.64 -9.42
CA ARG A 7 -19.70 12.92 -8.73
C ARG A 7 -21.06 13.17 -9.37
N ARG A 8 -21.26 14.38 -9.93
CA ARG A 8 -22.50 14.86 -10.55
C ARG A 8 -22.18 15.50 -11.89
N ILE A 9 -21.94 14.65 -12.90
CA ILE A 9 -21.45 15.08 -14.21
C ILE A 9 -22.32 16.17 -14.84
N LYS A 10 -23.66 16.03 -14.73
CA LYS A 10 -24.59 16.96 -15.34
C LYS A 10 -24.46 18.36 -14.72
N GLU A 11 -24.54 18.44 -13.40
CA GLU A 11 -24.45 19.69 -12.65
C GLU A 11 -23.08 20.37 -12.82
N GLU A 12 -22.01 19.56 -12.91
CA GLU A 12 -20.65 20.08 -13.11
C GLU A 12 -20.46 20.65 -14.52
N VAL A 13 -21.07 20.03 -15.56
CA VAL A 13 -21.10 20.57 -16.91
C VAL A 13 -21.93 21.84 -16.98
N GLU A 14 -23.11 21.88 -16.35
CA GLU A 14 -23.95 23.07 -16.26
C GLU A 14 -23.22 24.22 -15.58
N ALA A 15 -22.51 23.98 -14.48
CA ALA A 15 -21.70 24.98 -13.79
C ALA A 15 -20.60 25.60 -14.69
N ILE A 16 -19.94 24.77 -15.51
CA ILE A 16 -18.94 25.26 -16.48
C ILE A 16 -19.60 26.13 -17.56
N LEU A 17 -20.77 25.69 -18.08
CA LEU A 17 -21.51 26.47 -19.08
C LEU A 17 -21.98 27.80 -18.52
N ASP A 18 -22.42 27.85 -17.28
CA ASP A 18 -22.82 29.08 -16.63
C ASP A 18 -21.65 30.02 -16.36
N ALA A 19 -20.47 29.45 -15.96
CA ALA A 19 -19.25 30.25 -15.83
C ALA A 19 -18.80 30.90 -17.17
N VAL A 20 -19.00 30.21 -18.30
CA VAL A 20 -18.74 30.79 -19.62
C VAL A 20 -19.77 31.88 -19.95
N LYS A 21 -21.06 31.68 -19.69
CA LYS A 21 -22.10 32.67 -19.91
C LYS A 21 -21.89 33.92 -19.07
N ASN A 22 -21.41 33.78 -17.86
CA ASN A 22 -21.15 34.86 -16.91
C ASN A 22 -19.80 35.58 -17.17
N GLY A 23 -19.00 35.09 -18.12
CA GLY A 23 -17.70 35.66 -18.45
C GLY A 23 -16.58 35.34 -17.46
N GLU A 24 -16.79 34.38 -16.54
CA GLU A 24 -15.77 33.87 -15.61
C GLU A 24 -14.75 32.97 -16.32
N LEU A 25 -15.20 32.28 -17.38
CA LEU A 25 -14.38 31.48 -18.29
C LEU A 25 -14.67 31.94 -19.73
N THR A 26 -13.65 31.89 -20.57
CA THR A 26 -13.81 32.21 -21.99
C THR A 26 -13.97 30.94 -22.82
N GLU A 27 -14.67 31.01 -23.92
CA GLU A 27 -14.73 29.91 -24.91
C GLU A 27 -13.34 29.51 -25.41
N ALA A 28 -12.45 30.50 -25.59
CA ALA A 28 -11.07 30.23 -26.01
C ALA A 28 -10.28 29.39 -25.01
N GLU A 29 -10.49 29.58 -23.70
CA GLU A 29 -9.86 28.72 -22.68
C GLU A 29 -10.38 27.30 -22.74
N ILE A 30 -11.70 27.12 -22.92
CA ILE A 30 -12.30 25.79 -23.07
C ILE A 30 -11.78 25.12 -24.34
N GLU A 31 -11.74 25.84 -25.47
CA GLU A 31 -11.21 25.34 -26.75
C GLU A 31 -9.74 24.89 -26.61
N ALA A 32 -8.91 25.70 -25.96
CA ALA A 32 -7.50 25.37 -25.76
C ALA A 32 -7.34 24.07 -24.94
N LYS A 33 -8.13 23.88 -23.90
CA LYS A 33 -8.13 22.65 -23.08
C LYS A 33 -8.61 21.43 -23.89
N CYS A 34 -9.70 21.62 -24.66
CA CYS A 34 -10.22 20.57 -25.55
C CYS A 34 -9.20 20.19 -26.62
N ARG A 35 -8.58 21.14 -27.28
CA ARG A 35 -7.53 20.94 -28.28
C ARG A 35 -6.34 20.15 -27.71
N LYS A 36 -5.92 20.49 -26.50
CA LYS A 36 -4.85 19.78 -25.80
C LYS A 36 -5.20 18.29 -25.59
N VAL A 37 -6.39 18.01 -25.08
CA VAL A 37 -6.86 16.62 -24.86
C VAL A 37 -6.95 15.85 -26.18
N LEU A 38 -7.49 16.46 -27.23
CA LEU A 38 -7.60 15.84 -28.54
C LEU A 38 -6.23 15.58 -29.16
N THR A 39 -5.26 16.47 -28.96
CA THR A 39 -3.87 16.27 -29.42
C THR A 39 -3.25 15.04 -28.80
N TYR A 40 -3.42 14.83 -27.46
CA TYR A 40 -2.95 13.61 -26.82
C TYR A 40 -3.66 12.35 -27.33
N LYS A 41 -4.98 12.40 -27.51
CA LYS A 41 -5.74 11.29 -28.09
C LYS A 41 -5.25 10.94 -29.49
N TYR A 42 -4.96 11.93 -30.31
CA TYR A 42 -4.41 11.74 -31.65
C TYR A 42 -3.00 11.13 -31.62
N ALA A 43 -2.12 11.67 -30.77
CA ALA A 43 -0.75 11.15 -30.59
C ALA A 43 -0.74 9.69 -30.11
N LEU A 44 -1.71 9.30 -29.29
CA LEU A 44 -1.92 7.91 -28.85
C LEU A 44 -2.53 7.01 -29.95
N GLY A 45 -2.87 7.56 -31.13
CA GLY A 45 -3.43 6.82 -32.24
C GLY A 45 -4.90 6.40 -32.05
N LEU A 46 -5.62 6.98 -31.09
CA LEU A 46 -7.01 6.61 -30.78
C LEU A 46 -7.97 6.94 -31.93
N SER A 47 -7.62 7.87 -32.82
CA SER A 47 -8.38 8.16 -34.03
C SER A 47 -8.41 7.00 -35.02
N LYS A 48 -7.38 6.12 -34.97
CA LYS A 48 -7.25 4.95 -35.89
C LYS A 48 -7.56 3.63 -35.19
N LYS A 49 -7.20 3.51 -33.92
CA LYS A 49 -7.34 2.28 -33.10
C LYS A 49 -7.84 2.62 -31.69
N PRO A 50 -9.14 2.91 -31.53
CA PRO A 50 -9.72 3.33 -30.26
C PRO A 50 -9.82 2.17 -29.24
N PHE A 51 -9.69 0.91 -29.70
CA PHE A 51 -9.86 -0.26 -28.85
C PHE A 51 -8.53 -0.91 -28.48
N VAL A 52 -8.43 -1.32 -27.21
CA VAL A 52 -7.30 -2.09 -26.72
C VAL A 52 -7.52 -3.57 -27.08
N ARG A 53 -6.49 -4.20 -27.66
CA ARG A 53 -6.53 -5.64 -27.92
C ARG A 53 -6.42 -6.39 -26.59
N LEU A 54 -7.48 -7.10 -26.17
CA LEU A 54 -7.53 -7.82 -24.90
C LEU A 54 -6.66 -9.09 -24.88
N SER A 55 -6.54 -9.77 -26.03
CA SER A 55 -5.69 -10.97 -26.13
C SER A 55 -4.23 -10.65 -25.78
N GLY A 56 -3.69 -11.37 -24.81
CA GLY A 56 -2.32 -11.20 -24.31
C GLY A 56 -2.08 -9.89 -23.53
N LEU A 57 -3.14 -9.17 -23.14
CA LEU A 57 -3.01 -7.89 -22.43
C LEU A 57 -2.20 -8.02 -21.13
N GLY A 58 -2.48 -9.06 -20.33
CA GLY A 58 -1.76 -9.32 -19.10
C GLY A 58 -0.24 -9.41 -19.28
N ASN A 59 0.19 -10.14 -20.31
CA ASN A 59 1.63 -10.29 -20.61
C ASN A 59 2.26 -9.01 -21.16
N ARG A 60 1.49 -8.15 -21.82
CA ARG A 60 1.98 -6.86 -22.32
C ARG A 60 2.13 -5.81 -21.22
N ILE A 61 1.30 -5.88 -20.19
CA ILE A 61 1.35 -4.96 -19.04
C ILE A 61 2.33 -5.49 -17.98
N ASN A 62 2.23 -6.79 -17.65
CA ASN A 62 3.05 -7.41 -16.61
C ASN A 62 4.29 -8.10 -17.21
N THR A 63 5.09 -7.34 -17.93
CA THR A 63 6.36 -7.83 -18.51
C THR A 63 7.38 -8.13 -17.39
N ALA A 64 8.44 -8.87 -17.72
CA ALA A 64 9.56 -9.08 -16.81
C ALA A 64 10.19 -7.73 -16.39
N HIS A 65 10.32 -6.80 -17.33
CA HIS A 65 10.83 -5.44 -17.08
C HIS A 65 9.92 -4.66 -16.12
N THR A 66 8.59 -4.72 -16.31
CA THR A 66 7.63 -4.05 -15.41
C THR A 66 7.74 -4.60 -13.99
N ARG A 67 7.85 -5.92 -13.83
CA ARG A 67 8.02 -6.55 -12.52
C ARG A 67 9.35 -6.16 -11.85
N ASP A 68 10.44 -6.12 -12.62
CA ASP A 68 11.73 -5.68 -12.08
C ASP A 68 11.70 -4.20 -11.66
N LEU A 69 11.09 -3.34 -12.47
CA LEU A 69 10.89 -1.93 -12.13
C LEU A 69 10.09 -1.75 -10.84
N ILE A 70 8.96 -2.47 -10.69
CA ILE A 70 8.15 -2.44 -9.46
C ILE A 70 8.98 -2.90 -8.26
N ARG A 71 9.75 -3.97 -8.40
CA ARG A 71 10.61 -4.47 -7.33
C ARG A 71 11.64 -3.41 -6.91
N ARG A 72 12.30 -2.77 -7.86
CA ARG A 72 13.28 -1.70 -7.60
C ARG A 72 12.63 -0.49 -6.94
N LEU A 73 11.48 -0.04 -7.45
CA LEU A 73 10.73 1.07 -6.85
C LEU A 73 10.33 0.77 -5.40
N ASN A 74 9.86 -0.43 -5.12
CA ASN A 74 9.54 -0.84 -3.76
C ASN A 74 10.77 -0.86 -2.84
N GLN A 75 11.92 -1.32 -3.33
CA GLN A 75 13.18 -1.30 -2.57
C GLN A 75 13.65 0.13 -2.26
N GLU A 76 13.62 1.02 -3.25
CA GLU A 76 14.01 2.43 -3.09
C GLU A 76 13.02 3.24 -2.23
N ALA A 77 11.75 2.82 -2.19
CA ALA A 77 10.73 3.47 -1.37
C ALA A 77 10.83 3.12 0.13
N ILE A 78 11.58 2.06 0.49
CA ILE A 78 11.74 1.68 1.89
C ILE A 78 12.55 2.76 2.62
N THR A 79 11.92 3.37 3.64
CA THR A 79 12.55 4.40 4.46
C THR A 79 12.76 3.88 5.86
N VAL A 80 14.02 3.79 6.28
CA VAL A 80 14.39 3.43 7.66
C VAL A 80 14.38 4.70 8.51
N LEU A 81 13.33 4.88 9.31
CA LEU A 81 13.20 6.05 10.18
C LEU A 81 14.14 5.96 11.40
N ARG A 82 14.42 4.76 11.88
CA ARG A 82 15.26 4.50 13.05
C ARG A 82 15.84 3.09 13.01
N ASN A 83 17.12 2.96 13.27
CA ASN A 83 17.79 1.66 13.44
C ASN A 83 18.67 1.70 14.70
N LYS A 84 18.02 1.63 15.88
CA LYS A 84 18.74 1.60 17.16
C LYS A 84 19.32 0.20 17.37
N ASN A 85 20.54 0.13 17.87
CA ASN A 85 21.27 -1.12 18.17
C ASN A 85 21.51 -2.03 16.93
N ASN A 86 21.47 -1.46 15.72
CA ASN A 86 21.70 -2.20 14.47
C ASN A 86 20.80 -3.43 14.31
N VAL A 87 19.51 -3.30 14.66
CA VAL A 87 18.52 -4.39 14.51
C VAL A 87 18.33 -4.79 13.04
N LEU A 88 18.57 -3.84 12.13
CA LEU A 88 18.54 -4.09 10.68
C LEU A 88 19.94 -4.04 10.10
N PRO A 89 20.30 -4.92 9.15
CA PRO A 89 19.49 -6.04 8.63
C PRO A 89 19.26 -7.14 9.67
N LEU A 90 18.16 -7.90 9.54
CA LEU A 90 17.95 -9.07 10.37
C LEU A 90 19.05 -10.10 10.09
N ASP A 91 19.69 -10.57 11.14
CA ASP A 91 20.72 -11.62 11.00
C ASP A 91 20.13 -12.99 10.68
N ALA A 92 21.00 -13.95 10.35
CA ALA A 92 20.60 -15.31 9.94
C ALA A 92 19.92 -16.13 11.07
N ASP A 93 20.01 -15.69 12.33
CA ASP A 93 19.38 -16.41 13.45
C ASP A 93 17.93 -15.96 13.66
N THR A 94 17.12 -16.10 12.61
CA THR A 94 15.72 -15.70 12.59
C THR A 94 14.75 -16.78 13.05
N ARG A 95 15.25 -17.83 13.70
CA ARG A 95 14.45 -19.01 14.08
C ARG A 95 13.31 -18.73 15.05
N GLU A 96 13.34 -17.61 15.77
CA GLU A 96 12.37 -17.24 16.79
C GLU A 96 11.74 -15.88 16.49
N VAL A 97 11.26 -15.72 15.24
CA VAL A 97 10.58 -14.49 14.82
C VAL A 97 9.08 -14.69 14.87
N ALA A 98 8.40 -13.84 15.62
CA ALA A 98 6.96 -13.67 15.53
C ALA A 98 6.61 -12.45 14.67
N VAL A 99 5.48 -12.52 13.99
CA VAL A 99 4.88 -11.37 13.31
C VAL A 99 3.58 -11.00 14.01
N LEU A 100 3.49 -9.78 14.50
CA LEU A 100 2.25 -9.21 15.00
C LEU A 100 1.64 -8.34 13.90
N ASN A 101 0.55 -8.79 13.31
CA ASN A 101 -0.19 -8.00 12.32
C ASN A 101 -1.24 -7.11 13.01
N VAL A 102 -1.23 -5.82 12.66
CA VAL A 102 -2.18 -4.80 13.11
C VAL A 102 -2.92 -4.28 11.87
N GLY A 103 -4.13 -4.76 11.65
CA GLY A 103 -4.94 -4.41 10.48
C GLY A 103 -5.47 -5.62 9.71
N ASP A 104 -5.67 -5.48 8.40
CA ASP A 104 -6.23 -6.57 7.59
C ASP A 104 -5.22 -7.72 7.41
N ALA A 105 -5.67 -8.92 7.74
CA ALA A 105 -4.86 -10.13 7.59
C ALA A 105 -4.50 -10.46 6.14
N LYS A 106 -5.27 -9.96 5.16
CA LYS A 106 -4.98 -10.17 3.73
C LYS A 106 -3.83 -9.29 3.25
N GLU A 107 -3.72 -8.08 3.77
CA GLU A 107 -2.71 -7.12 3.33
C GLU A 107 -1.30 -7.49 3.80
N VAL A 108 -1.16 -8.24 4.87
CA VAL A 108 0.15 -8.71 5.35
C VAL A 108 0.65 -9.96 4.60
N GLN A 109 -0.20 -10.67 3.85
CA GLN A 109 0.17 -11.94 3.19
C GLN A 109 1.36 -11.83 2.22
N PRO A 110 1.47 -10.80 1.36
CA PRO A 110 2.63 -10.67 0.49
C PRO A 110 3.94 -10.57 1.29
N PHE A 111 3.95 -9.80 2.38
CA PHE A 111 5.10 -9.68 3.27
C PHE A 111 5.46 -11.03 3.93
N LEU A 112 4.47 -11.76 4.45
CA LEU A 112 4.70 -13.06 5.09
C LEU A 112 5.28 -14.08 4.11
N LYS A 113 4.85 -14.05 2.86
CA LYS A 113 5.38 -14.94 1.81
C LYS A 113 6.87 -14.64 1.55
N GLU A 114 7.23 -13.38 1.39
CA GLU A 114 8.62 -12.97 1.15
C GLU A 114 9.49 -13.25 2.39
N LEU A 115 8.99 -12.95 3.59
CA LEU A 115 9.69 -13.23 4.85
C LEU A 115 9.96 -14.74 5.02
N SER A 116 8.97 -15.59 4.75
CA SER A 116 9.13 -17.05 4.79
C SER A 116 10.16 -17.52 3.77
N GLY A 117 10.13 -16.95 2.55
CA GLY A 117 11.14 -17.20 1.52
C GLY A 117 12.55 -16.84 1.99
N TYR A 118 12.71 -15.69 2.61
CA TYR A 118 13.99 -15.25 3.18
C TYR A 118 14.47 -16.20 4.30
N ILE A 119 13.62 -16.50 5.28
CA ILE A 119 13.94 -17.41 6.39
C ILE A 119 14.43 -18.77 5.85
N ASN A 120 13.75 -19.32 4.85
CA ASN A 120 14.15 -20.58 4.23
C ASN A 120 15.47 -20.49 3.43
N SER A 121 15.75 -19.33 2.82
CA SER A 121 16.99 -19.12 2.04
C SER A 121 18.25 -19.05 2.91
N VAL A 122 18.11 -18.59 4.16
CA VAL A 122 19.23 -18.53 5.12
C VAL A 122 19.44 -19.83 5.91
N GLY A 123 18.83 -20.93 5.46
CA GLY A 123 19.05 -22.27 5.99
C GLY A 123 18.18 -22.66 7.19
N THR A 124 17.25 -21.81 7.58
CA THR A 124 16.28 -22.11 8.65
C THR A 124 14.97 -22.54 8.01
N LYS A 125 14.60 -23.82 8.16
CA LYS A 125 13.30 -24.29 7.70
C LYS A 125 12.21 -23.84 8.68
N GLY A 126 11.22 -23.11 8.18
CA GLY A 126 10.07 -22.67 8.99
C GLY A 126 9.36 -21.47 8.39
N SER A 127 8.25 -21.15 8.99
CA SER A 127 7.50 -19.92 8.74
C SER A 127 7.37 -19.17 10.06
N PRO A 128 7.33 -17.82 10.02
CA PRO A 128 7.14 -17.05 11.24
C PRO A 128 5.78 -17.37 11.86
N THR A 129 5.71 -17.37 13.18
CA THR A 129 4.41 -17.44 13.87
C THR A 129 3.71 -16.10 13.73
N VAL A 130 2.48 -16.12 13.25
CA VAL A 130 1.72 -14.89 12.98
C VAL A 130 0.63 -14.71 14.03
N PHE A 131 0.66 -13.56 14.68
CA PHE A 131 -0.37 -13.10 15.62
C PHE A 131 -1.18 -11.98 14.98
N GLN A 132 -2.50 -12.01 15.18
CA GLN A 132 -3.39 -10.97 14.71
C GLN A 132 -3.89 -10.13 15.88
N LEU A 133 -3.52 -8.85 15.91
CA LEU A 133 -4.10 -7.91 16.87
C LEU A 133 -5.48 -7.48 16.39
N LYS A 134 -6.52 -7.85 17.12
CA LYS A 134 -7.90 -7.44 16.85
C LYS A 134 -8.19 -6.07 17.46
N LYS A 135 -9.11 -5.33 16.82
CA LYS A 135 -9.62 -4.07 17.36
C LYS A 135 -10.32 -4.32 18.71
N ASP A 136 -10.17 -3.38 19.64
CA ASP A 136 -10.85 -3.39 20.93
C ASP A 136 -10.70 -4.71 21.71
N LEU A 137 -9.49 -5.27 21.68
CA LEU A 137 -9.19 -6.53 22.37
C LEU A 137 -9.37 -6.36 23.88
N GLN A 138 -10.11 -7.27 24.51
CA GLN A 138 -10.38 -7.25 25.95
C GLN A 138 -9.10 -7.45 26.78
N PRO A 139 -9.00 -6.91 28.00
CA PRO A 139 -7.77 -6.95 28.81
C PRO A 139 -7.19 -8.36 29.01
N ALA A 140 -8.02 -9.35 29.29
CA ALA A 140 -7.57 -10.73 29.45
C ALA A 140 -6.94 -11.29 28.17
N ALA A 141 -7.54 -10.99 27.00
CA ALA A 141 -7.01 -11.44 25.71
C ALA A 141 -5.74 -10.66 25.32
N ARG A 142 -5.62 -9.37 25.69
CA ARG A 142 -4.37 -8.60 25.53
C ARG A 142 -3.22 -9.24 26.32
N LYS A 143 -3.48 -9.61 27.57
CA LYS A 143 -2.50 -10.29 28.41
C LYS A 143 -2.02 -11.60 27.78
N LEU A 144 -2.95 -12.45 27.36
CA LEU A 144 -2.61 -13.74 26.68
C LEU A 144 -1.77 -13.52 25.43
N LEU A 145 -2.11 -12.53 24.61
CA LEU A 145 -1.34 -12.21 23.40
C LEU A 145 0.07 -11.73 23.77
N ARG A 146 0.21 -10.87 24.77
CA ARG A 146 1.50 -10.39 25.27
C ARG A 146 2.35 -11.54 25.81
N ASP A 147 1.77 -12.40 26.66
CA ASP A 147 2.46 -13.56 27.23
C ASP A 147 2.93 -14.53 26.11
N SER A 148 2.13 -14.70 25.05
CA SER A 148 2.53 -15.48 23.89
C SER A 148 3.67 -14.83 23.09
N LEU A 149 3.63 -13.52 22.90
CA LEU A 149 4.68 -12.77 22.18
C LEU A 149 5.99 -12.72 22.97
N SER A 150 5.95 -12.70 24.31
CA SER A 150 7.16 -12.63 25.14
C SER A 150 8.06 -13.88 25.03
N GLN A 151 7.56 -14.98 24.45
CA GLN A 151 8.34 -16.19 24.18
C GLN A 151 9.28 -16.04 22.98
N TYR A 152 9.12 -14.97 22.17
CA TYR A 152 9.91 -14.75 20.98
C TYR A 152 10.98 -13.68 21.21
N LYS A 153 12.20 -13.95 20.73
CA LYS A 153 13.30 -12.98 20.83
C LYS A 153 13.10 -11.76 19.93
N ARG A 154 12.38 -11.93 18.83
CA ARG A 154 12.11 -10.88 17.83
C ARG A 154 10.66 -10.86 17.45
N ILE A 155 10.08 -9.68 17.47
CA ILE A 155 8.71 -9.45 17.05
C ILE A 155 8.72 -8.39 15.94
N LEU A 156 8.24 -8.78 14.76
CA LEU A 156 8.01 -7.86 13.65
C LEU A 156 6.57 -7.36 13.72
N VAL A 157 6.38 -6.07 13.95
CA VAL A 157 5.05 -5.48 13.98
C VAL A 157 4.74 -4.92 12.59
N CYS A 158 3.78 -5.54 11.91
CA CYS A 158 3.28 -5.11 10.61
C CYS A 158 1.99 -4.31 10.81
N VAL A 159 2.00 -3.05 10.38
CA VAL A 159 0.84 -2.16 10.51
C VAL A 159 0.27 -1.92 9.13
N THR A 160 -0.91 -2.50 8.86
CA THR A 160 -1.65 -2.37 7.60
C THR A 160 -2.95 -1.56 7.79
N GLU A 161 -3.12 -0.93 8.94
CA GLU A 161 -4.31 -0.15 9.31
C GLU A 161 -3.99 1.35 9.39
N HIS A 162 -4.88 2.18 8.86
CA HIS A 162 -4.73 3.64 8.89
C HIS A 162 -5.17 4.26 10.22
N ARG A 163 -6.06 3.60 10.96
CA ARG A 163 -6.61 4.07 12.23
C ARG A 163 -6.10 3.22 13.39
N LEU A 164 -5.10 3.70 14.11
CA LEU A 164 -4.46 2.96 15.19
C LEU A 164 -5.13 3.16 16.55
N ALA A 165 -6.05 4.10 16.70
CA ALA A 165 -6.72 4.38 17.99
C ALA A 165 -7.32 3.14 18.69
N PRO A 166 -8.00 2.19 17.99
CA PRO A 166 -8.54 0.97 18.61
C PRO A 166 -7.48 0.01 19.18
N TYR A 167 -6.21 0.19 18.79
CA TYR A 167 -5.08 -0.66 19.21
C TYR A 167 -4.20 -0.02 20.27
N GLN A 168 -4.39 1.28 20.55
CA GLN A 168 -3.59 2.02 21.52
C GLN A 168 -3.51 1.36 22.91
N PRO A 169 -4.60 0.78 23.47
CA PRO A 169 -4.51 0.14 24.78
C PRO A 169 -3.51 -1.02 24.82
N PHE A 170 -3.38 -1.77 23.72
CA PHE A 170 -2.39 -2.85 23.64
C PHE A 170 -0.95 -2.30 23.65
N PHE A 171 -0.69 -1.28 22.82
CA PHE A 171 0.65 -0.71 22.72
C PHE A 171 1.05 0.06 23.99
N ALA A 172 0.13 0.72 24.67
CA ALA A 172 0.40 1.38 25.93
C ALA A 172 0.88 0.41 27.03
N GLU A 173 0.30 -0.79 27.06
CA GLU A 173 0.74 -1.85 27.97
C GLU A 173 2.13 -2.42 27.60
N PHE A 174 2.50 -2.38 26.32
CA PHE A 174 3.80 -2.89 25.83
C PHE A 174 4.97 -1.94 26.12
N THR A 175 4.72 -0.64 26.14
CA THR A 175 5.78 0.38 26.32
C THR A 175 6.23 0.55 27.77
N HIS A 176 5.47 0.03 28.73
CA HIS A 176 5.85 0.09 30.16
C HIS A 176 6.89 -0.96 30.55
N ASP A 177 7.09 -2.01 29.76
CA ASP A 177 7.97 -3.13 30.09
C ASP A 177 9.27 -3.15 29.25
N VAL A 178 9.57 -2.09 28.50
CA VAL A 178 10.84 -1.97 27.76
C VAL A 178 11.76 -0.98 28.48
N PRO A 179 12.83 -1.44 29.13
CA PRO A 179 13.81 -0.58 29.81
C PRO A 179 14.56 0.35 28.84
#